data_81664073c9f5ea97ef45a2f5329af57d
#
_entry.id   81664073c9f5ea97ef45a2f5329af57d
#
_cell.length_a   1.000
_cell.length_b   1.000
_cell.length_c   1.000
_cell.angle_alpha   90.00
_cell.angle_beta   90.00
_cell.angle_gamma   90.00
#
_symmetry.space_group_name_H-M   'P 1'
#
loop_
_entity.id
_entity.type
_entity.pdbx_description
1 polymer ?
#
loop_
_entity_poly.entity_id
_entity_poly.type
_entity_poly.pdbx_seq_one_letter_code
_entity_poly.pdbx_strand_id
1 'polypeptide(L)'
;MNMQTGSVMAPPAPRSLEQMKLPIVMMRDILLKTIFRKNVDIVSDIAKAVCLPVPVTQELVDMSRDQRLLEATGTLHATSGGEMGYQLTDAGKARALDALSQSEYYGAMPVPLEVYQEQVKRQSIRNIQITRGQLTDAMGHLVLPDSLLGELGPAVSSGRSILMYGPPGNGKSSISNGIRDALGDKIFVPRAIEYSGQVITVYDPIVHTAAEDQVDNPNVLRRSSNRFDTRYVRCDRPTVITGGELSLNMLDLVYNPVSRTYQAPLQLKSTGGVFIVDDLGRQAEPPQALVNRWIVPLEESKDILALQSGEKFEVPFDTLVIFSTNFHPNEIFDKAALRRIFFKIKIDGPSQQDFLKIFSIVARIRKMPLDEAALMHLLKVKYPTIENVYANYQPIYLIDQIIAICEFEGIPYQMSPALIDRAWDNMFVREGTIVH
;
A
#
# COMPACT_ATOMS: atom_id res chain seq x y z
N MET A 1 14.47 -16.65 22.11
CA MET A 1 14.32 -17.70 21.08
C MET A 1 13.77 -17.00 19.86
N ASN A 2 14.64 -16.56 18.92
CA ASN A 2 14.25 -15.86 17.71
C ASN A 2 13.50 -16.84 16.80
N MET A 3 12.19 -16.83 16.85
CA MET A 3 11.39 -17.41 15.76
C MET A 3 11.55 -16.47 14.56
N GLN A 4 12.32 -16.92 13.58
CA GLN A 4 12.41 -16.30 12.27
C GLN A 4 10.98 -16.23 11.72
N THR A 5 10.47 -15.02 11.52
CA THR A 5 9.35 -14.77 10.62
C THR A 5 9.67 -15.50 9.32
N GLY A 6 8.85 -16.48 8.94
CA GLY A 6 9.11 -17.31 7.77
C GLY A 6 9.32 -16.41 6.55
N SER A 7 10.50 -16.44 5.97
CA SER A 7 10.79 -15.63 4.79
C SER A 7 9.84 -16.07 3.66
N VAL A 8 9.13 -15.13 3.08
CA VAL A 8 8.28 -15.36 1.90
C VAL A 8 9.11 -16.03 0.81
N MET A 9 8.59 -17.14 0.24
CA MET A 9 9.26 -17.85 -0.84
C MET A 9 9.38 -16.96 -2.08
N ALA A 10 10.61 -16.72 -2.50
CA ALA A 10 10.89 -15.90 -3.66
C ALA A 10 10.42 -16.58 -4.97
N PRO A 11 9.86 -15.80 -5.93
CA PRO A 11 9.50 -16.33 -7.23
C PRO A 11 10.76 -16.82 -7.98
N PRO A 12 10.79 -18.05 -8.51
CA PRO A 12 11.95 -18.54 -9.21
C PRO A 12 12.12 -17.83 -10.56
N ALA A 13 13.37 -17.47 -10.88
CA ALA A 13 13.68 -16.89 -12.18
C ALA A 13 13.50 -17.90 -13.30
N PRO A 14 12.93 -17.52 -14.48
CA PRO A 14 12.79 -18.41 -15.63
C PRO A 14 14.16 -18.77 -16.19
N ARG A 15 14.29 -19.99 -16.72
CA ARG A 15 15.56 -20.51 -17.29
C ARG A 15 15.51 -20.64 -18.81
N SER A 16 14.32 -20.53 -19.43
CA SER A 16 14.10 -20.58 -20.88
C SER A 16 12.88 -19.74 -21.27
N LEU A 17 12.74 -19.42 -22.55
CA LEU A 17 11.56 -18.72 -23.08
C LEU A 17 10.26 -19.51 -22.84
N GLU A 18 10.31 -20.84 -22.92
CA GLU A 18 9.15 -21.70 -22.67
C GLU A 18 8.61 -21.54 -21.24
N GLN A 19 9.49 -21.39 -20.24
CA GLN A 19 9.10 -21.19 -18.85
C GLN A 19 8.45 -19.82 -18.58
N MET A 20 8.59 -18.90 -19.52
CA MET A 20 7.93 -17.60 -19.43
C MET A 20 6.41 -17.70 -19.53
N LYS A 21 5.89 -18.72 -20.23
CA LYS A 21 4.44 -18.92 -20.49
C LYS A 21 3.77 -17.68 -21.10
N LEU A 22 4.50 -16.91 -21.88
CA LEU A 22 4.02 -15.72 -22.60
C LEU A 22 4.01 -16.00 -24.12
N PRO A 23 3.12 -15.35 -24.88
CA PRO A 23 3.18 -15.41 -26.33
C PRO A 23 4.53 -14.90 -26.85
N ILE A 24 5.19 -15.68 -27.70
CA ILE A 24 6.52 -15.36 -28.24
C ILE A 24 6.54 -14.01 -28.97
N VAL A 25 5.44 -13.69 -29.68
CA VAL A 25 5.29 -12.40 -30.39
C VAL A 25 5.29 -11.23 -29.41
N MET A 26 4.59 -11.35 -28.29
CA MET A 26 4.57 -10.33 -27.25
C MET A 26 5.97 -10.12 -26.66
N MET A 27 6.68 -11.18 -26.31
CA MET A 27 8.03 -11.08 -25.74
C MET A 27 8.98 -10.39 -26.71
N ARG A 28 8.96 -10.79 -27.99
CA ARG A 28 9.75 -10.17 -29.05
C ARG A 28 9.42 -8.68 -29.18
N ASP A 29 8.14 -8.35 -29.28
CA ASP A 29 7.70 -6.97 -29.49
C ASP A 29 8.06 -6.06 -28.30
N ILE A 30 7.97 -6.55 -27.06
CA ILE A 30 8.44 -5.83 -25.86
C ILE A 30 9.96 -5.64 -25.91
N LEU A 31 10.73 -6.67 -26.33
CA LEU A 31 12.18 -6.57 -26.50
C LEU A 31 12.53 -5.47 -27.51
N LEU A 32 11.97 -5.52 -28.72
CA LEU A 32 12.25 -4.56 -29.78
C LEU A 32 11.87 -3.13 -29.38
N LYS A 33 10.70 -2.94 -28.77
CA LYS A 33 10.27 -1.65 -28.23
C LYS A 33 11.23 -1.14 -27.17
N THR A 34 11.74 -2.02 -26.30
CA THR A 34 12.67 -1.65 -25.23
C THR A 34 14.02 -1.24 -25.77
N ILE A 35 14.57 -1.98 -26.75
CA ILE A 35 15.80 -1.61 -27.44
C ILE A 35 15.63 -0.25 -28.13
N PHE A 36 14.51 -0.05 -28.84
CA PHE A 36 14.21 1.20 -29.55
C PHE A 36 14.09 2.40 -28.62
N ARG A 37 13.37 2.27 -27.48
CA ARG A 37 13.10 3.38 -26.56
C ARG A 37 14.25 3.70 -25.63
N LYS A 38 15.00 2.68 -25.17
CA LYS A 38 16.10 2.84 -24.21
C LYS A 38 17.47 2.95 -24.85
N ASN A 39 17.57 2.67 -26.16
CA ASN A 39 18.81 2.67 -26.91
C ASN A 39 19.90 1.80 -26.24
N VAL A 40 19.51 0.59 -25.82
CA VAL A 40 20.41 -0.43 -25.25
C VAL A 40 20.85 -1.38 -26.33
N ASP A 41 22.13 -1.77 -26.32
CA ASP A 41 22.77 -2.50 -27.40
C ASP A 41 23.46 -3.80 -26.96
N ILE A 42 23.83 -3.95 -25.70
CA ILE A 42 24.44 -5.17 -25.17
C ILE A 42 23.43 -6.02 -24.41
N VAL A 43 23.61 -7.36 -24.48
CA VAL A 43 22.63 -8.30 -23.92
C VAL A 43 22.47 -8.13 -22.41
N SER A 44 23.53 -7.82 -21.68
CA SER A 44 23.45 -7.59 -20.23
C SER A 44 22.58 -6.38 -19.87
N ASP A 45 22.62 -5.29 -20.65
CA ASP A 45 21.77 -4.11 -20.41
C ASP A 45 20.36 -4.30 -20.94
N ILE A 46 20.20 -5.01 -22.06
CA ILE A 46 18.89 -5.45 -22.54
C ILE A 46 18.22 -6.33 -21.46
N ALA A 47 18.93 -7.28 -20.89
CA ALA A 47 18.44 -8.17 -19.82
C ALA A 47 17.96 -7.40 -18.59
N LYS A 48 18.74 -6.40 -18.13
CA LYS A 48 18.32 -5.48 -17.07
C LYS A 48 17.07 -4.70 -17.47
N ALA A 49 17.03 -4.19 -18.70
CA ALA A 49 15.94 -3.36 -19.18
C ALA A 49 14.61 -4.13 -19.29
N VAL A 50 14.66 -5.42 -19.68
CA VAL A 50 13.46 -6.28 -19.79
C VAL A 50 13.23 -7.12 -18.53
N CYS A 51 14.08 -7.00 -17.51
CA CYS A 51 14.02 -7.74 -16.25
C CYS A 51 14.00 -9.26 -16.44
N LEU A 52 14.88 -9.78 -17.31
CA LEU A 52 15.06 -11.21 -17.57
C LEU A 52 16.50 -11.67 -17.26
N PRO A 53 16.71 -12.96 -16.95
CA PRO A 53 18.04 -13.52 -16.90
C PRO A 53 18.76 -13.41 -18.25
N VAL A 54 20.08 -13.14 -18.21
CA VAL A 54 20.91 -12.98 -19.42
C VAL A 54 20.75 -14.16 -20.41
N PRO A 55 20.75 -15.43 -19.98
CA PRO A 55 20.56 -16.56 -20.93
C PRO A 55 19.21 -16.53 -21.66
N VAL A 56 18.12 -16.19 -20.95
CA VAL A 56 16.77 -16.11 -21.56
C VAL A 56 16.70 -14.91 -22.51
N THR A 57 17.36 -13.79 -22.14
CA THR A 57 17.42 -12.62 -23.02
C THR A 57 18.23 -12.92 -24.27
N GLN A 58 19.35 -13.65 -24.15
CA GLN A 58 20.15 -14.07 -25.30
C GLN A 58 19.33 -14.93 -26.27
N GLU A 59 18.58 -15.92 -25.74
CA GLU A 59 17.68 -16.77 -26.55
C GLU A 59 16.67 -15.90 -27.35
N LEU A 60 16.08 -14.87 -26.73
CA LEU A 60 15.13 -13.97 -27.36
C LEU A 60 15.80 -13.03 -28.40
N VAL A 61 17.02 -12.57 -28.13
CA VAL A 61 17.84 -11.79 -29.05
C VAL A 61 18.22 -12.63 -30.27
N ASP A 62 18.69 -13.87 -30.07
CA ASP A 62 19.07 -14.78 -31.16
C ASP A 62 17.86 -15.09 -32.06
N MET A 63 16.71 -15.37 -31.47
CA MET A 63 15.47 -15.57 -32.22
C MET A 63 15.10 -14.33 -33.05
N SER A 64 15.25 -13.14 -32.49
CA SER A 64 14.96 -11.87 -33.18
C SER A 64 15.96 -11.57 -34.28
N ARG A 65 17.23 -11.96 -34.11
CA ARG A 65 18.27 -11.89 -35.13
C ARG A 65 17.99 -12.86 -36.30
N ASP A 66 17.59 -14.10 -36.02
CA ASP A 66 17.24 -15.08 -37.04
C ASP A 66 16.03 -14.62 -37.87
N GLN A 67 15.13 -13.83 -37.28
CA GLN A 67 14.04 -13.16 -37.98
C GLN A 67 14.48 -11.85 -38.68
N ARG A 68 15.78 -11.54 -38.70
CA ARG A 68 16.38 -10.30 -39.27
C ARG A 68 15.83 -9.00 -38.71
N LEU A 69 15.37 -9.02 -37.49
CA LEU A 69 14.89 -7.81 -36.77
C LEU A 69 16.02 -7.15 -35.97
N LEU A 70 17.04 -7.93 -35.60
CA LEU A 70 18.28 -7.47 -34.98
C LEU A 70 19.48 -7.88 -35.83
N GLU A 71 20.56 -7.10 -35.75
CA GLU A 71 21.86 -7.43 -36.32
C GLU A 71 22.96 -7.17 -35.29
N ALA A 72 24.06 -7.93 -35.38
CA ALA A 72 25.23 -7.76 -34.54
C ALA A 72 26.08 -6.59 -35.02
N THR A 73 26.49 -5.70 -34.11
CA THR A 73 27.34 -4.53 -34.42
C THR A 73 28.83 -4.79 -34.18
N GLY A 74 29.19 -5.98 -33.71
CA GLY A 74 30.55 -6.36 -33.33
C GLY A 74 30.79 -6.24 -31.81
N THR A 75 32.02 -6.54 -31.39
CA THR A 75 32.39 -6.48 -29.96
C THR A 75 32.64 -5.05 -29.54
N LEU A 76 31.89 -4.53 -28.58
CA LEU A 76 32.11 -3.18 -28.05
C LEU A 76 33.32 -3.17 -27.11
N HIS A 77 34.30 -2.32 -27.40
CA HIS A 77 35.59 -2.26 -26.69
C HIS A 77 35.50 -1.57 -25.33
N ALA A 78 36.26 -2.06 -24.40
CA ALA A 78 36.80 -1.48 -23.17
C ALA A 78 35.87 -1.28 -21.95
N THR A 79 34.60 -1.00 -22.07
CA THR A 79 33.71 -0.79 -20.91
C THR A 79 32.78 -1.94 -20.58
N SER A 80 32.50 -2.82 -21.54
CA SER A 80 31.51 -3.90 -21.42
C SER A 80 32.09 -5.32 -21.43
N GLY A 81 33.37 -5.49 -21.13
CA GLY A 81 33.98 -6.83 -21.00
C GLY A 81 34.02 -7.66 -22.28
N GLY A 82 33.89 -7.06 -23.47
CA GLY A 82 33.93 -7.75 -24.76
C GLY A 82 32.58 -8.40 -25.16
N GLU A 83 31.47 -7.94 -24.63
CA GLU A 83 30.13 -8.42 -25.03
C GLU A 83 29.80 -7.99 -26.49
N MET A 84 29.03 -8.86 -27.18
CA MET A 84 28.52 -8.59 -28.51
C MET A 84 27.42 -7.53 -28.43
N GLY A 85 27.54 -6.47 -29.27
CA GLY A 85 26.51 -5.46 -29.45
C GLY A 85 25.46 -5.87 -30.48
N TYR A 86 24.26 -5.37 -30.33
CA TYR A 86 23.11 -5.59 -31.22
C TYR A 86 22.38 -4.29 -31.49
N GLN A 87 21.89 -4.12 -32.72
CA GLN A 87 21.04 -3.00 -33.08
C GLN A 87 19.83 -3.46 -33.89
N LEU A 88 18.80 -2.62 -33.93
CA LEU A 88 17.63 -2.85 -34.75
C LEU A 88 17.96 -2.65 -36.23
N THR A 89 17.62 -3.62 -37.06
CA THR A 89 17.58 -3.43 -38.52
C THR A 89 16.44 -2.47 -38.88
N ASP A 90 16.35 -2.04 -40.15
CA ASP A 90 15.21 -1.23 -40.60
C ASP A 90 13.88 -1.99 -40.45
N ALA A 91 13.86 -3.31 -40.68
CA ALA A 91 12.71 -4.15 -40.43
C ALA A 91 12.39 -4.23 -38.91
N GLY A 92 13.43 -4.31 -38.07
CA GLY A 92 13.29 -4.26 -36.60
C GLY A 92 12.71 -2.95 -36.10
N LYS A 93 13.18 -1.80 -36.65
CA LYS A 93 12.63 -0.48 -36.33
C LYS A 93 11.16 -0.35 -36.74
N ALA A 94 10.84 -0.78 -37.97
CA ALA A 94 9.46 -0.78 -38.45
C ALA A 94 8.55 -1.64 -37.56
N ARG A 95 9.01 -2.85 -37.16
CA ARG A 95 8.26 -3.71 -36.23
C ARG A 95 8.10 -3.10 -34.84
N ALA A 96 9.15 -2.47 -34.30
CA ALA A 96 9.08 -1.78 -33.01
C ALA A 96 8.07 -0.63 -33.03
N LEU A 97 8.05 0.16 -34.10
CA LEU A 97 7.08 1.27 -34.29
C LEU A 97 5.66 0.74 -34.43
N ASP A 98 5.43 -0.33 -35.21
CA ASP A 98 4.12 -0.98 -35.32
C ASP A 98 3.65 -1.49 -33.95
N ALA A 99 4.51 -2.19 -33.22
CA ALA A 99 4.20 -2.68 -31.87
C ALA A 99 3.94 -1.52 -30.87
N LEU A 100 4.64 -0.38 -30.97
CA LEU A 100 4.37 0.81 -30.16
C LEU A 100 3.02 1.43 -30.51
N SER A 101 2.60 1.37 -31.78
CA SER A 101 1.27 1.85 -32.18
C SER A 101 0.13 1.00 -31.61
N GLN A 102 0.39 -0.26 -31.30
CA GLN A 102 -0.58 -1.19 -30.68
C GLN A 102 -0.61 -1.07 -29.15
N SER A 103 0.55 -0.88 -28.52
CA SER A 103 0.70 -0.66 -27.08
C SER A 103 2.04 0.00 -26.80
N GLU A 104 2.03 1.13 -26.06
CA GLU A 104 3.25 1.84 -25.68
C GLU A 104 4.04 1.14 -24.56
N TYR A 105 3.54 0.06 -23.99
CA TYR A 105 4.25 -0.66 -22.94
C TYR A 105 5.59 -1.20 -23.46
N TYR A 106 6.67 -0.90 -22.75
CA TYR A 106 8.01 -1.43 -22.95
C TYR A 106 8.75 -1.58 -21.61
N GLY A 107 9.86 -2.26 -21.58
CA GLY A 107 10.65 -2.49 -20.37
C GLY A 107 10.43 -3.90 -19.81
N ALA A 108 10.16 -4.01 -18.52
CA ALA A 108 10.07 -5.29 -17.84
C ALA A 108 9.06 -6.24 -18.51
N MET A 109 9.46 -7.50 -18.75
CA MET A 109 8.51 -8.50 -19.23
C MET A 109 7.39 -8.72 -18.21
N PRO A 110 6.14 -8.77 -18.65
CA PRO A 110 5.04 -9.04 -17.73
C PRO A 110 5.11 -10.50 -17.22
N VAL A 111 4.39 -10.74 -16.13
CA VAL A 111 4.21 -12.09 -15.56
C VAL A 111 2.82 -12.58 -15.95
N PRO A 112 2.65 -13.81 -16.46
CA PRO A 112 1.32 -14.36 -16.71
C PRO A 112 0.46 -14.33 -15.45
N LEU A 113 -0.84 -14.06 -15.61
CA LEU A 113 -1.78 -13.97 -14.49
C LEU A 113 -1.74 -15.23 -13.60
N GLU A 114 -1.65 -16.42 -14.18
CA GLU A 114 -1.60 -17.68 -13.43
C GLU A 114 -0.35 -17.77 -12.53
N VAL A 115 0.81 -17.35 -13.04
CA VAL A 115 2.07 -17.34 -12.29
C VAL A 115 2.01 -16.31 -11.15
N TYR A 116 1.38 -15.17 -11.41
CA TYR A 116 1.11 -14.17 -10.38
C TYR A 116 0.20 -14.73 -9.28
N GLN A 117 -0.91 -15.38 -9.63
CA GLN A 117 -1.84 -16.00 -8.68
C GLN A 117 -1.14 -17.04 -7.78
N GLU A 118 -0.23 -17.83 -8.34
CA GLU A 118 0.58 -18.78 -7.56
C GLU A 118 1.49 -18.06 -6.55
N GLN A 119 2.13 -16.98 -6.96
CA GLN A 119 2.99 -16.20 -6.06
C GLN A 119 2.18 -15.53 -4.94
N VAL A 120 0.99 -14.99 -5.23
CA VAL A 120 0.09 -14.43 -4.21
C VAL A 120 -0.26 -15.48 -3.15
N LYS A 121 -0.58 -16.71 -3.55
CA LYS A 121 -0.86 -17.80 -2.59
C LYS A 121 0.32 -18.08 -1.66
N ARG A 122 1.57 -18.03 -2.18
CA ARG A 122 2.80 -18.28 -1.39
C ARG A 122 3.09 -17.19 -0.38
N GLN A 123 2.67 -15.95 -0.65
CA GLN A 123 2.94 -14.78 0.18
C GLN A 123 1.66 -14.19 0.82
N SER A 124 0.59 -14.98 0.89
CA SER A 124 -0.70 -14.54 1.38
C SER A 124 -0.62 -13.91 2.77
N ILE A 125 -1.34 -12.79 2.92
CA ILE A 125 -1.46 -12.11 4.23
C ILE A 125 -2.08 -13.03 5.29
N ARG A 126 -2.87 -14.01 4.88
CA ARG A 126 -3.50 -14.99 5.78
C ARG A 126 -2.53 -16.04 6.33
N ASN A 127 -1.33 -16.14 5.76
CA ASN A 127 -0.28 -17.02 6.26
C ASN A 127 0.58 -16.36 7.34
N ILE A 128 0.34 -15.08 7.65
CA ILE A 128 1.09 -14.34 8.64
C ILE A 128 0.55 -14.67 10.04
N GLN A 129 1.45 -15.01 10.94
CA GLN A 129 1.14 -15.13 12.36
C GLN A 129 1.72 -13.91 13.08
N ILE A 130 0.84 -12.99 13.50
CA ILE A 130 1.22 -11.85 14.31
C ILE A 130 1.05 -12.20 15.77
N THR A 131 2.13 -12.13 16.52
CA THR A 131 2.12 -12.35 17.97
C THR A 131 1.64 -11.09 18.70
N ARG A 132 1.11 -11.29 19.94
CA ARG A 132 0.73 -10.15 20.79
C ARG A 132 1.90 -9.18 21.00
N GLY A 133 3.12 -9.68 21.16
CA GLY A 133 4.32 -8.86 21.32
C GLY A 133 4.56 -7.96 20.12
N GLN A 134 4.56 -8.51 18.90
CA GLN A 134 4.74 -7.73 17.66
C GLN A 134 3.67 -6.64 17.49
N LEU A 135 2.41 -6.96 17.79
CA LEU A 135 1.33 -5.98 17.72
C LEU A 135 1.50 -4.88 18.79
N THR A 136 1.89 -5.26 20.00
CA THR A 136 2.15 -4.30 21.09
C THR A 136 3.32 -3.39 20.77
N ASP A 137 4.40 -3.94 20.20
CA ASP A 137 5.59 -3.17 19.81
C ASP A 137 5.26 -2.17 18.69
N ALA A 138 4.53 -2.60 17.66
CA ALA A 138 4.09 -1.75 16.56
C ALA A 138 3.16 -0.62 17.03
N MET A 139 2.36 -0.86 18.06
CA MET A 139 1.43 0.12 18.65
C MET A 139 1.98 0.78 19.90
N GLY A 140 3.24 0.58 20.26
CA GLY A 140 3.85 1.08 21.51
C GLY A 140 3.85 2.60 21.67
N HIS A 141 3.61 3.34 20.60
CA HIS A 141 3.41 4.79 20.60
C HIS A 141 1.98 5.21 20.94
N LEU A 142 1.03 4.27 21.02
CA LEU A 142 -0.38 4.49 21.37
C LEU A 142 -0.65 4.01 22.79
N VAL A 143 -1.57 4.68 23.47
CA VAL A 143 -2.12 4.22 24.74
C VAL A 143 -3.41 3.49 24.44
N LEU A 144 -3.35 2.15 24.43
CA LEU A 144 -4.50 1.30 24.10
C LEU A 144 -4.84 0.40 25.29
N PRO A 145 -6.14 0.18 25.59
CA PRO A 145 -6.57 -0.80 26.57
C PRO A 145 -6.15 -2.23 26.15
N ASP A 146 -5.79 -3.07 27.12
CA ASP A 146 -5.44 -4.47 26.87
C ASP A 146 -6.57 -5.28 26.23
N SER A 147 -7.82 -4.94 26.51
CA SER A 147 -9.01 -5.54 25.89
C SER A 147 -9.03 -5.29 24.39
N LEU A 148 -8.73 -4.05 23.96
CA LEU A 148 -8.71 -3.68 22.54
C LEU A 148 -7.59 -4.40 21.79
N LEU A 149 -6.40 -4.53 22.39
CA LEU A 149 -5.31 -5.35 21.83
C LEU A 149 -5.72 -6.82 21.71
N GLY A 150 -6.52 -7.32 22.66
CA GLY A 150 -7.07 -8.67 22.63
C GLY A 150 -8.08 -8.90 21.50
N GLU A 151 -8.81 -7.87 21.05
CA GLU A 151 -9.72 -7.93 19.91
C GLU A 151 -9.00 -7.73 18.58
N LEU A 152 -8.05 -6.80 18.53
CA LEU A 152 -7.27 -6.49 17.31
C LEU A 152 -6.35 -7.66 16.91
N GLY A 153 -5.71 -8.34 17.86
CA GLY A 153 -4.77 -9.43 17.58
C GLY A 153 -5.34 -10.54 16.70
N PRO A 154 -6.44 -11.20 17.08
CA PRO A 154 -7.11 -12.20 16.26
C PRO A 154 -7.61 -11.64 14.93
N ALA A 155 -8.09 -10.39 14.89
CA ALA A 155 -8.58 -9.75 13.69
C ALA A 155 -7.47 -9.59 12.65
N VAL A 156 -6.32 -9.05 13.05
CA VAL A 156 -5.17 -8.84 12.17
C VAL A 156 -4.55 -10.18 11.75
N SER A 157 -4.36 -11.12 12.67
CA SER A 157 -3.78 -12.44 12.37
C SER A 157 -4.64 -13.29 11.43
N SER A 158 -5.96 -13.05 11.38
CA SER A 158 -6.84 -13.78 10.47
C SER A 158 -6.73 -13.33 9.02
N GLY A 159 -6.17 -12.12 8.75
CA GLY A 159 -6.15 -11.49 7.43
C GLY A 159 -7.54 -11.18 6.86
N ARG A 160 -8.59 -11.15 7.71
CA ARG A 160 -9.97 -10.88 7.30
C ARG A 160 -10.36 -9.43 7.57
N SER A 161 -11.43 -8.97 6.91
CA SER A 161 -11.92 -7.60 6.99
C SER A 161 -12.28 -7.15 8.42
N ILE A 162 -11.92 -5.91 8.73
CA ILE A 162 -12.14 -5.26 10.01
C ILE A 162 -12.96 -3.99 9.78
N LEU A 163 -14.01 -3.78 10.57
CA LEU A 163 -14.72 -2.51 10.68
C LEU A 163 -14.40 -1.91 12.05
N MET A 164 -13.68 -0.81 12.07
CA MET A 164 -13.48 0.01 13.26
C MET A 164 -14.49 1.16 13.25
N TYR A 165 -15.27 1.28 14.31
CA TYR A 165 -16.29 2.31 14.43
C TYR A 165 -16.29 2.96 15.80
N GLY A 166 -16.77 4.17 15.90
CA GLY A 166 -16.86 4.90 17.16
C GLY A 166 -16.57 6.39 17.00
N PRO A 167 -16.64 7.18 18.08
CA PRO A 167 -16.50 8.62 18.02
C PRO A 167 -15.22 9.09 17.31
N PRO A 168 -15.25 10.27 16.66
CA PRO A 168 -14.08 10.80 15.99
C PRO A 168 -12.97 11.16 16.98
N GLY A 169 -11.72 11.19 16.51
CA GLY A 169 -10.58 11.61 17.31
C GLY A 169 -10.05 10.59 18.32
N ASN A 170 -10.50 9.33 18.26
CA ASN A 170 -10.06 8.25 19.16
C ASN A 170 -8.99 7.34 18.58
N GLY A 171 -8.33 7.75 17.49
CA GLY A 171 -7.12 7.08 16.99
C GLY A 171 -7.38 5.89 16.04
N LYS A 172 -8.56 5.77 15.42
CA LYS A 172 -8.85 4.71 14.43
C LYS A 172 -7.80 4.65 13.33
N SER A 173 -7.45 5.77 12.73
CA SER A 173 -6.41 5.86 11.69
C SER A 173 -5.01 5.51 12.23
N SER A 174 -4.71 5.90 13.48
CA SER A 174 -3.44 5.52 14.14
C SER A 174 -3.35 4.02 14.41
N ILE A 175 -4.45 3.39 14.79
CA ILE A 175 -4.55 1.93 14.96
C ILE A 175 -4.36 1.24 13.61
N SER A 176 -4.98 1.73 12.54
CA SER A 176 -4.79 1.20 11.18
C SER A 176 -3.31 1.25 10.75
N ASN A 177 -2.62 2.35 11.05
CA ASN A 177 -1.18 2.48 10.81
C ASN A 177 -0.36 1.50 11.65
N GLY A 178 -0.70 1.33 12.93
CA GLY A 178 -0.05 0.34 13.80
C GLY A 178 -0.24 -1.10 13.30
N ILE A 179 -1.41 -1.43 12.74
CA ILE A 179 -1.64 -2.74 12.09
C ILE A 179 -0.70 -2.92 10.90
N ARG A 180 -0.58 -1.90 10.03
CA ARG A 180 0.39 -1.92 8.92
C ARG A 180 1.81 -2.17 9.42
N ASP A 181 2.23 -1.45 10.43
CA ASP A 181 3.61 -1.52 10.96
C ASP A 181 3.92 -2.87 11.63
N ALA A 182 2.88 -3.58 12.09
CA ALA A 182 3.01 -4.96 12.61
C ALA A 182 3.29 -6.00 11.51
N LEU A 183 3.02 -5.67 10.23
CA LEU A 183 3.27 -6.52 9.06
C LEU A 183 4.70 -6.30 8.55
N GLY A 184 5.70 -6.79 9.29
CA GLY A 184 7.12 -6.47 9.06
C GLY A 184 7.84 -7.30 8.00
N ASP A 185 7.19 -8.25 7.30
CA ASP A 185 7.81 -9.07 6.27
C ASP A 185 7.78 -8.40 4.88
N LYS A 186 8.55 -8.95 3.95
CA LYS A 186 8.64 -8.46 2.57
C LYS A 186 7.93 -9.39 1.61
N ILE A 187 7.31 -8.83 0.58
CA ILE A 187 6.66 -9.59 -0.49
C ILE A 187 7.25 -9.24 -1.87
N PHE A 188 6.82 -9.98 -2.88
CA PHE A 188 7.24 -9.80 -4.27
C PHE A 188 6.05 -9.30 -5.10
N VAL A 189 6.16 -8.09 -5.64
CA VAL A 189 5.13 -7.43 -6.45
C VAL A 189 5.59 -7.44 -7.91
N PRO A 190 4.80 -8.00 -8.86
CA PRO A 190 5.19 -7.98 -10.26
C PRO A 190 5.13 -6.56 -10.81
N ARG A 191 6.05 -6.19 -11.69
CA ARG A 191 6.00 -4.88 -12.37
C ARG A 191 4.76 -4.76 -13.23
N ALA A 192 4.42 -5.82 -13.95
CA ALA A 192 3.21 -5.94 -14.73
C ALA A 192 2.78 -7.40 -14.83
N ILE A 193 1.49 -7.63 -15.02
CA ILE A 193 0.92 -8.94 -15.34
C ILE A 193 0.37 -8.95 -16.77
N GLU A 194 0.32 -10.13 -17.36
CA GLU A 194 -0.28 -10.37 -18.67
C GLU A 194 -1.56 -11.16 -18.52
N TYR A 195 -2.60 -10.75 -19.22
CA TYR A 195 -3.83 -11.51 -19.43
C TYR A 195 -4.41 -11.25 -20.83
N SER A 196 -4.72 -12.32 -21.57
CA SER A 196 -5.33 -12.26 -22.92
C SER A 196 -4.62 -11.30 -23.90
N GLY A 197 -3.28 -11.28 -23.87
CA GLY A 197 -2.47 -10.40 -24.70
C GLY A 197 -2.39 -8.94 -24.22
N GLN A 198 -3.00 -8.62 -23.10
CA GLN A 198 -2.97 -7.29 -22.52
C GLN A 198 -1.98 -7.20 -21.35
N VAL A 199 -1.31 -6.07 -21.25
CA VAL A 199 -0.40 -5.78 -20.13
C VAL A 199 -1.07 -4.86 -19.12
N ILE A 200 -1.09 -5.31 -17.87
CA ILE A 200 -1.65 -4.58 -16.74
C ILE A 200 -0.50 -4.23 -15.79
N THR A 201 -0.21 -2.94 -15.64
CA THR A 201 0.84 -2.48 -14.72
C THR A 201 0.34 -2.57 -13.28
N VAL A 202 1.10 -3.27 -12.43
CA VAL A 202 0.76 -3.51 -11.02
C VAL A 202 1.65 -2.69 -10.09
N TYR A 203 2.98 -2.76 -10.28
CA TYR A 203 3.93 -2.03 -9.44
C TYR A 203 3.75 -0.51 -9.59
N ASP A 204 3.55 0.15 -8.47
CA ASP A 204 3.37 1.60 -8.36
C ASP A 204 4.28 2.12 -7.24
N PRO A 205 5.28 2.97 -7.53
CA PRO A 205 6.20 3.49 -6.51
C PRO A 205 5.52 4.32 -5.39
N ILE A 206 4.30 4.80 -5.62
CA ILE A 206 3.53 5.54 -4.60
C ILE A 206 2.97 4.57 -3.55
N VAL A 207 2.61 3.35 -3.97
CA VAL A 207 2.01 2.32 -3.11
C VAL A 207 3.06 1.33 -2.59
N HIS A 208 4.05 1.00 -3.42
CA HIS A 208 5.02 -0.07 -3.16
C HIS A 208 6.39 0.51 -2.81
N THR A 209 6.80 0.36 -1.57
CA THR A 209 8.15 0.72 -1.12
C THR A 209 9.11 -0.44 -1.38
N ALA A 210 10.05 -0.25 -2.31
CA ALA A 210 11.06 -1.26 -2.61
C ALA A 210 11.98 -1.47 -1.40
N ALA A 211 12.38 -2.73 -1.13
CA ALA A 211 13.30 -3.04 -0.05
C ALA A 211 14.71 -2.48 -0.34
N GLU A 212 15.38 -1.95 0.67
CA GLU A 212 16.69 -1.28 0.54
C GLU A 212 17.80 -2.16 -0.03
N ASP A 213 17.71 -3.47 0.13
CA ASP A 213 18.67 -4.44 -0.41
C ASP A 213 18.61 -4.58 -1.95
N GLN A 214 17.65 -3.92 -2.60
CA GLN A 214 17.55 -3.77 -4.06
C GLN A 214 18.16 -2.47 -4.60
N VAL A 215 18.56 -1.55 -3.72
CA VAL A 215 19.29 -0.36 -4.15
C VAL A 215 20.68 -0.81 -4.61
N ASP A 216 20.95 -0.71 -5.90
CA ASP A 216 22.27 -0.97 -6.50
C ASP A 216 23.32 -0.10 -5.79
N ASN A 217 24.04 -0.69 -4.85
CA ASN A 217 25.18 -0.05 -4.25
C ASN A 217 26.39 -0.35 -5.16
N PRO A 218 26.88 0.61 -5.96
CA PRO A 218 27.93 0.38 -6.95
C PRO A 218 29.28 -0.10 -6.35
N ASN A 219 29.42 -0.01 -5.04
CA ASN A 219 30.65 -0.38 -4.32
C ASN A 219 30.67 -1.80 -3.74
N VAL A 220 29.60 -2.58 -3.91
CA VAL A 220 29.60 -3.97 -3.46
C VAL A 220 29.73 -4.88 -4.66
N LEU A 221 30.93 -5.44 -4.87
CA LEU A 221 31.18 -6.60 -5.74
C LEU A 221 30.44 -7.84 -5.20
N ARG A 222 29.11 -7.73 -5.07
CA ARG A 222 28.26 -8.90 -4.88
C ARG A 222 28.06 -9.52 -6.25
N ARG A 223 28.56 -10.74 -6.44
CA ARG A 223 27.94 -11.67 -7.35
C ARG A 223 26.46 -11.72 -6.98
N SER A 224 25.67 -10.87 -7.61
CA SER A 224 24.22 -10.95 -7.55
C SER A 224 23.82 -12.21 -8.32
N SER A 225 23.94 -13.36 -7.66
CA SER A 225 23.14 -14.50 -8.08
C SER A 225 21.70 -13.99 -7.94
N ASN A 226 21.04 -13.74 -9.07
CA ASN A 226 19.62 -13.40 -9.12
C ASN A 226 18.87 -14.48 -8.36
N ARG A 227 18.65 -14.26 -7.06
CA ARG A 227 18.01 -15.25 -6.18
C ARG A 227 16.53 -15.38 -6.47
N PHE A 228 15.96 -14.47 -7.28
CA PHE A 228 14.54 -14.47 -7.63
C PHE A 228 14.31 -13.84 -9.01
N ASP A 229 13.10 -13.99 -9.52
CA ASP A 229 12.63 -13.43 -10.80
C ASP A 229 12.58 -11.87 -10.72
N THR A 230 13.42 -11.21 -11.52
CA THR A 230 13.58 -9.74 -11.51
C THR A 230 12.40 -8.98 -12.15
N ARG A 231 11.44 -9.70 -12.73
CA ARG A 231 10.14 -9.11 -13.13
C ARG A 231 9.32 -8.67 -11.92
N TYR A 232 9.65 -9.20 -10.73
CA TYR A 232 9.11 -8.77 -9.45
C TYR A 232 10.03 -7.78 -8.77
N VAL A 233 9.44 -6.92 -7.95
CA VAL A 233 10.13 -6.03 -7.03
C VAL A 233 9.88 -6.55 -5.61
N ARG A 234 10.93 -6.72 -4.83
CA ARG A 234 10.80 -7.06 -3.41
C ARG A 234 10.43 -5.79 -2.65
N CYS A 235 9.28 -5.78 -2.00
CA CYS A 235 8.71 -4.60 -1.35
C CYS A 235 8.31 -4.89 0.09
N ASP A 236 8.13 -3.84 0.86
CA ASP A 236 7.30 -3.89 2.06
C ASP A 236 5.88 -4.29 1.68
N ARG A 237 5.09 -4.83 2.63
CA ARG A 237 3.68 -5.09 2.35
C ARG A 237 2.99 -3.77 2.02
N PRO A 238 2.31 -3.70 0.86
CA PRO A 238 1.72 -2.44 0.40
C PRO A 238 0.61 -1.98 1.33
N THR A 239 0.45 -0.67 1.43
CA THR A 239 -0.66 -0.07 2.14
C THR A 239 -1.31 0.96 1.24
N VAL A 240 -2.58 0.74 0.94
CA VAL A 240 -3.43 1.72 0.27
C VAL A 240 -4.33 2.36 1.33
N ILE A 241 -4.30 3.69 1.41
CA ILE A 241 -5.18 4.47 2.29
C ILE A 241 -6.04 5.35 1.41
N THR A 242 -7.33 5.26 1.59
CA THR A 242 -8.33 6.08 0.88
C THR A 242 -9.28 6.70 1.88
N GLY A 243 -9.74 7.90 1.58
CA GLY A 243 -10.73 8.64 2.37
C GLY A 243 -11.97 8.98 1.55
N GLY A 244 -12.42 10.22 1.65
CA GLY A 244 -13.60 10.73 0.93
C GLY A 244 -13.48 10.72 -0.59
N GLU A 245 -12.27 10.64 -1.13
CA GLU A 245 -12.00 10.57 -2.58
C GLU A 245 -12.27 9.21 -3.22
N LEU A 246 -12.43 8.15 -2.41
CA LEU A 246 -12.66 6.80 -2.95
C LEU A 246 -13.94 6.73 -3.79
N SER A 247 -13.81 6.29 -5.02
CA SER A 247 -14.90 6.03 -5.94
C SER A 247 -14.86 4.60 -6.48
N LEU A 248 -16.01 4.09 -6.96
CA LEU A 248 -16.11 2.75 -7.54
C LEU A 248 -15.17 2.57 -8.74
N ASN A 249 -14.96 3.62 -9.53
CA ASN A 249 -14.06 3.57 -10.68
C ASN A 249 -12.59 3.28 -10.30
N MET A 250 -12.16 3.65 -9.09
CA MET A 250 -10.80 3.35 -8.60
C MET A 250 -10.62 1.86 -8.27
N LEU A 251 -11.73 1.12 -8.21
CA LEU A 251 -11.75 -0.32 -7.93
C LEU A 251 -11.87 -1.16 -9.20
N ASP A 252 -11.79 -0.56 -10.38
CA ASP A 252 -11.79 -1.23 -11.67
C ASP A 252 -10.50 -0.93 -12.45
N LEU A 253 -10.23 -1.72 -13.50
CA LEU A 253 -9.06 -1.49 -14.35
C LEU A 253 -9.17 -0.12 -15.03
N VAL A 254 -8.08 0.66 -14.96
CA VAL A 254 -7.98 1.91 -15.68
C VAL A 254 -7.28 1.67 -17.01
N TYR A 255 -7.98 1.86 -18.11
CA TYR A 255 -7.39 1.84 -19.45
C TYR A 255 -6.97 3.23 -19.89
N ASN A 256 -5.70 3.35 -20.29
CA ASN A 256 -5.21 4.57 -20.90
C ASN A 256 -5.28 4.46 -22.44
N PRO A 257 -6.17 5.22 -23.10
CA PRO A 257 -6.36 5.10 -24.54
C PRO A 257 -5.18 5.63 -25.36
N VAL A 258 -4.32 6.49 -24.79
CA VAL A 258 -3.13 7.03 -25.46
C VAL A 258 -2.04 5.97 -25.48
N SER A 259 -1.66 5.45 -24.34
CA SER A 259 -0.61 4.41 -24.22
C SER A 259 -1.12 2.99 -24.54
N ARG A 260 -2.44 2.80 -24.62
CA ARG A 260 -3.10 1.48 -24.81
C ARG A 260 -2.61 0.45 -23.82
N THR A 261 -2.56 0.86 -22.56
CA THR A 261 -2.13 0.03 -21.43
C THR A 261 -3.16 0.06 -20.32
N TYR A 262 -3.18 -0.97 -19.50
CA TYR A 262 -4.01 -1.03 -18.31
C TYR A 262 -3.18 -0.75 -17.05
N GLN A 263 -3.81 -0.08 -16.08
CA GLN A 263 -3.31 0.03 -14.72
C GLN A 263 -4.19 -0.78 -13.79
N ALA A 264 -3.57 -1.47 -12.85
CA ALA A 264 -4.24 -2.23 -11.81
C ALA A 264 -5.06 -1.31 -10.90
N PRO A 265 -6.26 -1.73 -10.46
CA PRO A 265 -7.03 -1.02 -9.45
C PRO A 265 -6.35 -1.07 -8.08
N LEU A 266 -6.81 -0.20 -7.18
CA LEU A 266 -6.20 -0.03 -5.86
C LEU A 266 -6.12 -1.32 -5.05
N GLN A 267 -7.19 -2.15 -5.06
CA GLN A 267 -7.21 -3.42 -4.33
C GLN A 267 -6.23 -4.45 -4.91
N LEU A 268 -5.95 -4.42 -6.21
CA LEU A 268 -4.94 -5.30 -6.81
C LEU A 268 -3.52 -4.81 -6.46
N LYS A 269 -3.31 -3.48 -6.37
CA LYS A 269 -2.05 -2.91 -5.89
C LYS A 269 -1.81 -3.18 -4.41
N SER A 270 -2.85 -3.34 -3.59
CA SER A 270 -2.73 -3.67 -2.16
C SER A 270 -2.59 -5.17 -1.87
N THR A 271 -2.51 -6.02 -2.90
CA THR A 271 -2.42 -7.48 -2.73
C THR A 271 -1.25 -7.87 -1.85
N GLY A 272 -1.52 -8.70 -0.87
CA GLY A 272 -0.56 -9.14 0.15
C GLY A 272 -0.33 -8.13 1.26
N GLY A 273 -1.08 -7.03 1.30
CA GLY A 273 -0.94 -5.94 2.26
C GLY A 273 -2.27 -5.46 2.86
N VAL A 274 -2.40 -4.16 3.07
CA VAL A 274 -3.54 -3.56 3.77
C VAL A 274 -4.24 -2.54 2.87
N PHE A 275 -5.58 -2.57 2.86
CA PHE A 275 -6.42 -1.55 2.23
C PHE A 275 -7.27 -0.87 3.31
N ILE A 276 -7.02 0.40 3.56
CA ILE A 276 -7.70 1.18 4.57
C ILE A 276 -8.69 2.12 3.87
N VAL A 277 -9.98 1.99 4.22
CA VAL A 277 -11.02 2.95 3.85
C VAL A 277 -11.30 3.78 5.08
N ASP A 278 -10.72 4.97 5.14
CA ASP A 278 -10.89 5.88 6.27
C ASP A 278 -12.12 6.77 6.06
N ASP A 279 -12.74 7.20 7.16
CA ASP A 279 -13.95 8.02 7.16
C ASP A 279 -15.08 7.48 6.26
N LEU A 280 -15.31 6.16 6.29
CA LEU A 280 -16.38 5.53 5.52
C LEU A 280 -17.74 6.14 5.86
N GLY A 281 -18.41 6.62 4.84
CA GLY A 281 -19.66 7.40 4.93
C GLY A 281 -19.48 8.86 4.52
N ARG A 282 -18.26 9.28 4.15
CA ARG A 282 -17.96 10.61 3.62
C ARG A 282 -17.62 10.63 2.13
N GLN A 283 -17.61 9.44 1.50
CA GLN A 283 -17.41 9.31 0.05
C GLN A 283 -18.62 9.86 -0.74
N ALA A 284 -18.40 10.14 -2.01
CA ALA A 284 -19.47 10.54 -2.92
C ALA A 284 -20.50 9.41 -3.16
N GLU A 285 -20.00 8.16 -3.21
CA GLU A 285 -20.85 6.98 -3.30
C GLU A 285 -21.37 6.54 -1.91
N PRO A 286 -22.58 5.99 -1.86
CA PRO A 286 -23.11 5.43 -0.62
C PRO A 286 -22.19 4.34 -0.06
N PRO A 287 -21.93 4.28 1.26
CA PRO A 287 -21.10 3.24 1.89
C PRO A 287 -21.52 1.82 1.53
N GLN A 288 -22.82 1.60 1.42
CA GLN A 288 -23.40 0.33 1.00
C GLN A 288 -22.95 -0.09 -0.41
N ALA A 289 -22.81 0.84 -1.35
CA ALA A 289 -22.37 0.55 -2.72
C ALA A 289 -20.91 0.10 -2.75
N LEU A 290 -20.04 0.75 -1.97
CA LEU A 290 -18.63 0.36 -1.83
C LEU A 290 -18.49 -1.04 -1.22
N VAL A 291 -19.23 -1.33 -0.14
CA VAL A 291 -19.19 -2.67 0.46
C VAL A 291 -19.78 -3.71 -0.47
N ASN A 292 -20.85 -3.39 -1.20
CA ASN A 292 -21.45 -4.30 -2.17
C ASN A 292 -20.47 -4.67 -3.30
N ARG A 293 -19.62 -3.73 -3.74
CA ARG A 293 -18.55 -4.01 -4.73
C ARG A 293 -17.56 -5.07 -4.21
N TRP A 294 -17.37 -5.13 -2.90
CA TRP A 294 -16.43 -6.07 -2.26
C TRP A 294 -17.09 -7.31 -1.64
N ILE A 295 -18.39 -7.52 -1.85
CA ILE A 295 -19.08 -8.72 -1.33
C ILE A 295 -18.35 -10.00 -1.74
N VAL A 296 -18.17 -10.20 -3.05
CA VAL A 296 -17.51 -11.38 -3.60
C VAL A 296 -16.02 -11.43 -3.19
N PRO A 297 -15.23 -10.36 -3.32
CA PRO A 297 -13.86 -10.34 -2.85
C PRO A 297 -13.68 -10.73 -1.37
N LEU A 298 -14.52 -10.22 -0.49
CA LEU A 298 -14.43 -10.50 0.95
C LEU A 298 -14.84 -11.95 1.31
N GLU A 299 -15.78 -12.53 0.59
CA GLU A 299 -16.26 -13.90 0.81
C GLU A 299 -15.36 -14.95 0.13
N GLU A 300 -15.05 -14.77 -1.16
CA GLU A 300 -14.39 -15.77 -2.00
C GLU A 300 -12.88 -15.56 -2.15
N SER A 301 -12.34 -14.43 -1.68
CA SER A 301 -10.92 -14.07 -1.84
C SER A 301 -10.49 -13.94 -3.30
N LYS A 302 -11.43 -13.54 -4.15
CA LYS A 302 -11.25 -13.30 -5.57
C LYS A 302 -11.98 -12.04 -5.97
N ASP A 303 -11.44 -11.30 -6.92
CA ASP A 303 -12.11 -10.18 -7.56
C ASP A 303 -12.29 -10.45 -9.05
N ILE A 304 -13.33 -9.89 -9.63
CA ILE A 304 -13.62 -10.01 -11.06
C ILE A 304 -13.37 -8.65 -11.69
N LEU A 305 -12.38 -8.60 -12.57
CA LEU A 305 -12.06 -7.43 -13.36
C LEU A 305 -12.52 -7.60 -14.81
N ALA A 306 -12.70 -6.49 -15.51
CA ALA A 306 -13.10 -6.50 -16.91
C ALA A 306 -12.12 -5.71 -17.76
N LEU A 307 -11.69 -6.27 -18.89
CA LEU A 307 -11.00 -5.51 -19.94
C LEU A 307 -11.99 -4.59 -20.67
N GLN A 308 -11.50 -3.59 -21.37
CA GLN A 308 -12.34 -2.69 -22.17
C GLN A 308 -13.10 -3.44 -23.28
N SER A 309 -12.61 -4.61 -23.71
CA SER A 309 -13.32 -5.53 -24.61
C SER A 309 -14.60 -6.12 -24.02
N GLY A 310 -14.81 -5.99 -22.70
CA GLY A 310 -15.88 -6.65 -21.95
C GLY A 310 -15.52 -8.04 -21.44
N GLU A 311 -14.34 -8.57 -21.78
CA GLU A 311 -13.84 -9.84 -21.26
C GLU A 311 -13.56 -9.73 -19.77
N LYS A 312 -14.11 -10.66 -18.97
CA LYS A 312 -13.97 -10.71 -17.52
C LYS A 312 -13.00 -11.80 -17.11
N PHE A 313 -12.21 -11.53 -16.06
CA PHE A 313 -11.27 -12.49 -15.51
C PHE A 313 -11.15 -12.35 -13.99
N GLU A 314 -10.75 -13.43 -13.34
CA GLU A 314 -10.56 -13.50 -11.90
C GLU A 314 -9.13 -13.14 -11.53
N VAL A 315 -8.99 -12.27 -10.51
CA VAL A 315 -7.72 -11.96 -9.85
C VAL A 315 -7.81 -12.33 -8.36
N PRO A 316 -6.68 -12.64 -7.71
CA PRO A 316 -6.70 -12.89 -6.27
C PRO A 316 -7.06 -11.59 -5.52
N PHE A 317 -7.88 -11.73 -4.48
CA PHE A 317 -8.15 -10.69 -3.51
C PHE A 317 -7.55 -11.11 -2.16
N ASP A 318 -6.28 -10.79 -1.98
CA ASP A 318 -5.50 -11.16 -0.80
C ASP A 318 -4.98 -9.88 -0.12
N THR A 319 -5.90 -9.17 0.50
CA THR A 319 -5.62 -7.93 1.24
C THR A 319 -6.44 -7.85 2.52
N LEU A 320 -5.84 -7.32 3.58
CA LEU A 320 -6.55 -6.99 4.81
C LEU A 320 -7.30 -5.68 4.61
N VAL A 321 -8.62 -5.74 4.50
CA VAL A 321 -9.45 -4.54 4.37
C VAL A 321 -9.84 -4.02 5.73
N ILE A 322 -9.53 -2.76 5.99
CA ILE A 322 -9.89 -2.05 7.22
C ILE A 322 -10.83 -0.90 6.86
N PHE A 323 -12.06 -0.99 7.29
CA PHE A 323 -13.03 0.10 7.23
C PHE A 323 -12.97 0.89 8.53
N SER A 324 -12.92 2.21 8.44
CA SER A 324 -12.97 3.12 9.59
C SER A 324 -14.14 4.09 9.41
N THR A 325 -14.99 4.23 10.42
CA THR A 325 -16.15 5.12 10.37
C THR A 325 -16.45 5.76 11.73
N ASN A 326 -17.04 6.94 11.68
CA ASN A 326 -17.55 7.62 12.87
C ASN A 326 -19.03 7.32 13.14
N PHE A 327 -19.71 6.68 12.19
CA PHE A 327 -21.12 6.29 12.30
C PHE A 327 -21.27 4.94 12.99
N HIS A 328 -22.46 4.72 13.57
CA HIS A 328 -22.79 3.38 14.04
C HIS A 328 -23.01 2.45 12.84
N PRO A 329 -22.48 1.21 12.84
CA PRO A 329 -22.55 0.32 11.68
C PRO A 329 -23.97 0.09 11.12
N ASN A 330 -24.98 0.02 12.02
CA ASN A 330 -26.38 -0.17 11.61
C ASN A 330 -27.00 1.07 10.92
N GLU A 331 -26.34 2.23 10.95
CA GLU A 331 -26.81 3.45 10.29
C GLU A 331 -26.40 3.48 8.82
N ILE A 332 -25.28 2.83 8.48
CA ILE A 332 -24.67 2.90 7.15
C ILE A 332 -24.72 1.59 6.38
N PHE A 333 -25.02 0.47 7.03
CA PHE A 333 -25.02 -0.85 6.42
C PHE A 333 -26.28 -1.64 6.75
N ASP A 334 -26.75 -2.42 5.79
CA ASP A 334 -27.73 -3.46 6.03
C ASP A 334 -27.11 -4.70 6.71
N LYS A 335 -27.99 -5.59 7.18
CA LYS A 335 -27.56 -6.83 7.87
C LYS A 335 -26.73 -7.75 6.96
N ALA A 336 -26.96 -7.68 5.63
CA ALA A 336 -26.27 -8.52 4.68
C ALA A 336 -24.82 -8.06 4.49
N ALA A 337 -24.58 -6.76 4.36
CA ALA A 337 -23.23 -6.18 4.30
C ALA A 337 -22.46 -6.41 5.61
N LEU A 338 -23.10 -6.15 6.77
CA LEU A 338 -22.46 -6.34 8.06
C LEU A 338 -22.03 -7.80 8.31
N ARG A 339 -22.76 -8.78 7.80
CA ARG A 339 -22.38 -10.20 7.93
C ARG A 339 -21.08 -10.52 7.19
N ARG A 340 -20.74 -9.77 6.13
CA ARG A 340 -19.55 -9.98 5.30
C ARG A 340 -18.29 -9.34 5.84
N ILE A 341 -18.43 -8.31 6.67
CA ILE A 341 -17.32 -7.75 7.42
C ILE A 341 -17.09 -8.63 8.64
N PHE A 342 -15.93 -9.27 8.73
CA PHE A 342 -15.74 -10.35 9.70
C PHE A 342 -15.61 -9.84 11.14
N PHE A 343 -14.77 -8.82 11.38
CA PHE A 343 -14.58 -8.21 12.69
C PHE A 343 -15.22 -6.81 12.74
N LYS A 344 -15.94 -6.53 13.83
CA LYS A 344 -16.50 -5.20 14.13
C LYS A 344 -15.97 -4.79 15.49
N ILE A 345 -15.08 -3.83 15.51
CA ILE A 345 -14.34 -3.40 16.70
C ILE A 345 -14.74 -1.97 17.02
N LYS A 346 -15.28 -1.76 18.20
CA LYS A 346 -15.64 -0.43 18.68
C LYS A 346 -14.42 0.27 19.26
N ILE A 347 -14.15 1.47 18.81
CA ILE A 347 -13.07 2.31 19.34
C ILE A 347 -13.70 3.43 20.15
N ASP A 348 -13.73 3.25 21.44
CA ASP A 348 -14.24 4.24 22.39
C ASP A 348 -13.15 5.25 22.78
N GLY A 349 -13.58 6.31 23.44
CA GLY A 349 -12.66 7.26 24.06
C GLY A 349 -11.85 6.63 25.20
N PRO A 350 -10.74 7.25 25.61
CA PRO A 350 -9.90 6.74 26.67
C PRO A 350 -10.58 6.87 28.05
N SER A 351 -10.21 6.00 28.97
CA SER A 351 -10.52 6.21 30.38
C SER A 351 -9.83 7.50 30.88
N GLN A 352 -10.30 8.08 31.98
CA GLN A 352 -9.63 9.22 32.59
C GLN A 352 -8.14 8.93 32.88
N GLN A 353 -7.81 7.72 33.30
CA GLN A 353 -6.42 7.32 33.55
C GLN A 353 -5.60 7.29 32.27
N ASP A 354 -6.14 6.72 31.20
CA ASP A 354 -5.45 6.65 29.90
C ASP A 354 -5.35 8.04 29.26
N PHE A 355 -6.38 8.87 29.41
CA PHE A 355 -6.34 10.27 29.00
C PHE A 355 -5.17 11.02 29.65
N LEU A 356 -4.99 10.86 30.98
CA LEU A 356 -3.87 11.49 31.70
C LEU A 356 -2.51 10.95 31.28
N LYS A 357 -2.42 9.66 30.95
CA LYS A 357 -1.19 9.09 30.38
C LYS A 357 -0.87 9.72 29.02
N ILE A 358 -1.88 9.82 28.13
CA ILE A 358 -1.73 10.47 26.83
C ILE A 358 -1.30 11.91 27.02
N PHE A 359 -1.98 12.64 27.90
CA PHE A 359 -1.66 14.04 28.21
C PHE A 359 -0.21 14.20 28.67
N SER A 360 0.27 13.33 29.57
CA SER A 360 1.65 13.34 30.07
C SER A 360 2.67 13.02 28.98
N ILE A 361 2.35 12.08 28.09
CA ILE A 361 3.21 11.72 26.95
C ILE A 361 3.34 12.90 25.99
N VAL A 362 2.21 13.51 25.62
CA VAL A 362 2.17 14.66 24.70
C VAL A 362 2.90 15.86 25.29
N ALA A 363 2.67 16.17 26.58
CA ALA A 363 3.34 17.27 27.27
C ALA A 363 4.87 17.08 27.25
N ARG A 364 5.35 15.86 27.48
CA ARG A 364 6.78 15.54 27.43
C ARG A 364 7.36 15.71 26.02
N ILE A 365 6.67 15.21 24.99
CA ILE A 365 7.09 15.34 23.58
C ILE A 365 7.16 16.82 23.17
N ARG A 366 6.19 17.61 23.60
CA ARG A 366 6.08 19.06 23.31
C ARG A 366 6.93 19.93 24.24
N LYS A 367 7.61 19.33 25.22
CA LYS A 367 8.40 20.04 26.25
C LYS A 367 7.55 21.04 27.05
N MET A 368 6.26 20.76 27.26
CA MET A 368 5.34 21.54 28.05
C MET A 368 5.45 21.13 29.52
N PRO A 369 5.80 22.04 30.44
CA PRO A 369 5.77 21.75 31.88
C PRO A 369 4.33 21.47 32.33
N LEU A 370 4.13 20.36 33.06
CA LEU A 370 2.84 20.04 33.66
C LEU A 370 2.68 20.79 34.95
N ASP A 371 1.50 21.37 35.14
CA ASP A 371 1.08 22.00 36.39
C ASP A 371 -0.11 21.25 36.98
N GLU A 372 -0.02 20.88 38.27
CA GLU A 372 -1.05 20.07 38.93
C GLU A 372 -2.36 20.87 39.10
N ALA A 373 -2.27 22.16 39.43
CA ALA A 373 -3.46 22.98 39.61
C ALA A 373 -4.22 23.16 38.28
N ALA A 374 -3.48 23.31 37.17
CA ALA A 374 -4.06 23.42 35.86
C ALA A 374 -4.72 22.08 35.42
N LEU A 375 -4.09 20.93 35.67
CA LEU A 375 -4.68 19.61 35.39
C LEU A 375 -5.94 19.36 36.25
N MET A 376 -5.90 19.73 37.52
CA MET A 376 -7.07 19.62 38.39
C MET A 376 -8.21 20.54 37.93
N HIS A 377 -7.91 21.74 37.46
CA HIS A 377 -8.90 22.65 36.88
C HIS A 377 -9.51 22.01 35.61
N LEU A 378 -8.68 21.44 34.72
CA LEU A 378 -9.15 20.76 33.54
C LEU A 378 -10.13 19.61 33.87
N LEU A 379 -9.75 18.75 34.81
CA LEU A 379 -10.54 17.55 35.16
C LEU A 379 -11.79 17.84 35.97
N LYS A 380 -11.72 18.82 36.91
CA LYS A 380 -12.83 19.09 37.84
C LYS A 380 -13.76 20.23 37.41
N VAL A 381 -13.29 21.12 36.52
CA VAL A 381 -14.09 22.25 36.06
C VAL A 381 -14.50 22.12 34.62
N LYS A 382 -13.58 21.76 33.74
CA LYS A 382 -13.86 21.73 32.29
C LYS A 382 -14.54 20.43 31.84
N TYR A 383 -13.99 19.25 32.15
CA TYR A 383 -14.56 17.98 31.70
C TYR A 383 -15.99 17.71 32.20
N PRO A 384 -16.41 18.12 33.43
CA PRO A 384 -17.81 17.98 33.81
C PRO A 384 -18.79 18.72 32.90
N THR A 385 -18.38 19.79 32.22
CA THR A 385 -19.24 20.53 31.26
C THR A 385 -19.60 19.72 30.01
N ILE A 386 -18.85 18.66 29.74
CA ILE A 386 -19.05 17.71 28.62
C ILE A 386 -19.25 16.29 29.14
N GLU A 387 -19.87 16.12 30.30
CA GLU A 387 -20.21 14.81 30.89
C GLU A 387 -18.99 13.88 31.10
N ASN A 388 -17.78 14.44 31.25
CA ASN A 388 -16.51 13.73 31.36
C ASN A 388 -16.21 12.81 30.16
N VAL A 389 -16.62 13.18 28.95
CA VAL A 389 -16.30 12.48 27.71
C VAL A 389 -14.89 12.84 27.28
N TYR A 390 -13.97 11.86 27.37
CA TYR A 390 -12.57 12.01 26.96
C TYR A 390 -12.37 11.51 25.53
N ALA A 391 -11.49 12.18 24.77
CA ALA A 391 -11.08 11.74 23.46
C ALA A 391 -9.55 11.85 23.28
N ASN A 392 -8.96 10.95 22.50
CA ASN A 392 -7.50 10.84 22.35
C ASN A 392 -6.86 12.07 21.68
N TYR A 393 -7.60 12.82 20.88
CA TYR A 393 -7.08 14.05 20.24
C TYR A 393 -6.98 15.23 21.18
N GLN A 394 -7.80 15.28 22.25
CA GLN A 394 -7.92 16.45 23.13
C GLN A 394 -6.61 16.85 23.82
N PRO A 395 -5.79 15.93 24.35
CA PRO A 395 -4.49 16.30 24.92
C PRO A 395 -3.57 17.04 23.95
N ILE A 396 -3.47 16.55 22.71
CA ILE A 396 -2.66 17.17 21.67
C ILE A 396 -3.20 18.55 21.35
N TYR A 397 -4.50 18.65 21.13
CA TYR A 397 -5.15 19.91 20.80
C TYR A 397 -4.94 20.95 21.88
N LEU A 398 -5.19 20.62 23.15
CA LEU A 398 -5.05 21.54 24.27
C LEU A 398 -3.61 22.02 24.44
N ILE A 399 -2.64 21.12 24.38
CA ILE A 399 -1.24 21.47 24.55
C ILE A 399 -0.74 22.32 23.37
N ASP A 400 -1.07 21.98 22.12
CA ASP A 400 -0.66 22.76 20.95
C ASP A 400 -1.32 24.16 20.95
N GLN A 401 -2.57 24.31 21.42
CA GLN A 401 -3.22 25.59 21.60
C GLN A 401 -2.51 26.43 22.68
N ILE A 402 -2.17 25.83 23.82
CA ILE A 402 -1.45 26.54 24.89
C ILE A 402 -0.07 27.01 24.39
N ILE A 403 0.65 26.16 23.64
CA ILE A 403 1.93 26.51 23.02
C ILE A 403 1.76 27.74 22.11
N ALA A 404 0.78 27.70 21.21
CA ALA A 404 0.50 28.79 20.28
C ALA A 404 0.17 30.11 21.03
N ILE A 405 -0.55 30.02 22.13
CA ILE A 405 -0.85 31.19 22.97
C ILE A 405 0.45 31.72 23.62
N CYS A 406 1.28 30.85 24.19
CA CYS A 406 2.54 31.25 24.81
C CYS A 406 3.49 31.92 23.80
N GLU A 407 3.59 31.36 22.59
CA GLU A 407 4.41 31.93 21.51
C GLU A 407 3.90 33.29 21.05
N PHE A 408 2.60 33.45 20.89
CA PHE A 408 2.00 34.75 20.53
C PHE A 408 2.22 35.82 21.55
N GLU A 409 2.15 35.46 22.86
CA GLU A 409 2.35 36.39 23.96
C GLU A 409 3.83 36.58 24.34
N GLY A 410 4.75 35.84 23.73
CA GLY A 410 6.18 35.91 24.03
C GLY A 410 6.54 35.45 25.46
N ILE A 411 5.76 34.52 26.01
CA ILE A 411 5.98 33.97 27.36
C ILE A 411 6.55 32.54 27.26
N PRO A 412 7.32 32.08 28.26
CA PRO A 412 7.78 30.69 28.30
C PRO A 412 6.61 29.70 28.28
N TYR A 413 6.86 28.51 27.75
CA TYR A 413 5.86 27.43 27.79
C TYR A 413 5.51 27.11 29.24
N GLN A 414 4.26 27.34 29.58
CA GLN A 414 3.70 27.07 30.89
C GLN A 414 2.23 26.64 30.78
N MET A 415 1.76 25.94 31.80
CA MET A 415 0.37 25.57 31.92
C MET A 415 -0.25 26.27 33.09
N SER A 416 -1.42 26.86 32.90
CA SER A 416 -2.19 27.51 33.97
C SER A 416 -3.69 27.33 33.72
N PRO A 417 -4.55 27.45 34.76
CA PRO A 417 -5.99 27.40 34.57
C PRO A 417 -6.51 28.38 33.51
N ALA A 418 -5.97 29.59 33.46
CA ALA A 418 -6.38 30.61 32.49
C ALA A 418 -6.00 30.22 31.02
N LEU A 419 -4.84 29.62 30.82
CA LEU A 419 -4.43 29.15 29.51
C LEU A 419 -5.25 27.91 29.06
N ILE A 420 -5.61 27.04 30.01
CA ILE A 420 -6.53 25.94 29.75
C ILE A 420 -7.90 26.45 29.35
N ASP A 421 -8.43 27.45 30.02
CA ASP A 421 -9.72 28.03 29.67
C ASP A 421 -9.73 28.58 28.24
N ARG A 422 -8.69 29.30 27.85
CA ARG A 422 -8.55 29.83 26.49
C ARG A 422 -8.43 28.73 25.45
N ALA A 423 -7.62 27.70 25.70
CA ALA A 423 -7.47 26.55 24.80
C ALA A 423 -8.78 25.75 24.71
N TRP A 424 -9.45 25.53 25.82
CA TRP A 424 -10.74 24.83 25.87
C TRP A 424 -11.82 25.56 25.09
N ASP A 425 -11.93 26.86 25.22
CA ASP A 425 -12.92 27.68 24.52
C ASP A 425 -12.75 27.63 22.98
N ASN A 426 -11.53 27.38 22.51
CA ASN A 426 -11.25 27.20 21.09
C ASN A 426 -11.53 25.77 20.59
N MET A 427 -11.66 24.81 21.51
CA MET A 427 -11.93 23.42 21.14
C MET A 427 -13.37 23.17 20.68
N PHE A 428 -14.31 24.00 21.18
CA PHE A 428 -15.73 23.89 20.87
C PHE A 428 -16.19 25.10 20.09
N VAL A 429 -16.99 24.88 19.06
CA VAL A 429 -17.67 25.98 18.36
C VAL A 429 -18.69 26.58 19.32
N ARG A 430 -18.53 27.88 19.64
CA ARG A 430 -19.56 28.59 20.41
C ARG A 430 -20.81 28.67 19.52
N GLU A 431 -21.91 28.10 19.98
CA GLU A 431 -23.20 28.35 19.37
C GLU A 431 -23.48 29.86 19.54
N GLY A 432 -23.24 30.61 18.46
CA GLY A 432 -23.60 32.03 18.42
C GLY A 432 -25.11 32.11 18.55
N THR A 433 -25.57 32.92 19.48
CA THR A 433 -26.97 33.35 19.51
C THR A 433 -27.26 33.95 18.14
N ILE A 434 -27.98 33.19 17.28
CA ILE A 434 -28.51 33.75 16.04
C ILE A 434 -29.50 34.81 16.48
N VAL A 435 -29.05 36.09 16.49
CA VAL A 435 -29.96 37.22 16.62
C VAL A 435 -30.71 37.29 15.31
N HIS A 436 -31.97 36.86 15.34
CA HIS A 436 -32.94 37.00 14.25
C HIS A 436 -33.29 38.46 14.01
#